data_f65c9fedc98145125203cf6d579976f3
#
_entry.id   f65c9fedc98145125203cf6d579976f3
#
_cell.length_a   1.000
_cell.length_b   1.000
_cell.length_c   1.000
_cell.angle_alpha   90.00
_cell.angle_beta   90.00
_cell.angle_gamma   90.00
#
_symmetry.space_group_name_H-M   'P 1'
#
loop_
_entity.id
_entity.type
_entity.pdbx_description
1 polymer ?
#
loop_
_entity_poly.entity_id
_entity_poly.type
_entity_poly.pdbx_seq_one_letter_code
_entity_poly.pdbx_strand_id
1 'polypeptide(L)'
;MEDLQIIERHCREWIKNKANTDSAHDIAHIERVVRSARLIGKEEQADSEVIMPAAWLHDCVILPKNHPDRKKASTLAAQKAAEFLNTLDFPANKIPAVAHAIEAHSYSAGLAPKTIEAMIVQDADRLDALGAIGIARCFSVGGALNNSMYNPDDPFAKEREPDDSKWTVDHFYKKLFRLPELLNTDAAKAIARKRIDYMKAYLEQLSSEIGASSSN
;
A
#
# COMPACT_ATOMS: atom_id res chain seq x y z
N MET A 1 -30.32 1.44 7.60
CA MET A 1 -28.89 1.42 7.21
C MET A 1 -28.19 0.38 8.06
N GLU A 2 -27.46 -0.52 7.46
CA GLU A 2 -26.65 -1.49 8.20
C GLU A 2 -25.56 -0.77 9.01
N ASP A 3 -25.24 -1.30 10.19
CA ASP A 3 -24.09 -0.83 10.98
C ASP A 3 -22.80 -0.99 10.15
N LEU A 4 -21.90 -0.03 10.23
CA LEU A 4 -20.60 -0.06 9.55
C LEU A 4 -19.83 -1.38 9.80
N GLN A 5 -19.93 -1.94 10.99
CA GLN A 5 -19.32 -3.23 11.33
C GLN A 5 -19.88 -4.40 10.50
N ILE A 6 -21.17 -4.34 10.17
CA ILE A 6 -21.83 -5.35 9.31
C ILE A 6 -21.32 -5.19 7.88
N ILE A 7 -21.24 -3.97 7.36
CA ILE A 7 -20.69 -3.67 6.03
C ILE A 7 -19.24 -4.15 5.93
N GLU A 8 -18.40 -3.83 6.93
CA GLU A 8 -17.01 -4.30 6.93
C GLU A 8 -16.89 -5.83 6.92
N ARG A 9 -17.75 -6.52 7.68
CA ARG A 9 -17.79 -7.98 7.67
C ARG A 9 -18.15 -8.53 6.28
N HIS A 10 -19.18 -7.96 5.62
CA HIS A 10 -19.55 -8.34 4.26
C HIS A 10 -18.42 -8.09 3.26
N CYS A 11 -17.74 -6.93 3.33
CA CYS A 11 -16.57 -6.63 2.49
C CYS A 11 -15.46 -7.65 2.71
N ARG A 12 -15.13 -7.96 3.97
CA ARG A 12 -14.10 -8.94 4.33
C ARG A 12 -14.42 -10.34 3.80
N GLU A 13 -15.64 -10.82 3.98
CA GLU A 13 -16.07 -12.13 3.49
C GLU A 13 -16.04 -12.20 1.97
N TRP A 14 -16.52 -11.13 1.31
CA TRP A 14 -16.53 -11.08 -0.14
C TRP A 14 -15.12 -11.11 -0.74
N ILE A 15 -14.16 -10.38 -0.16
CA ILE A 15 -12.75 -10.40 -0.56
C ILE A 15 -12.13 -11.78 -0.31
N LYS A 16 -12.36 -12.39 0.86
CA LYS A 16 -11.83 -13.73 1.17
C LYS A 16 -12.27 -14.77 0.15
N ASN A 17 -13.53 -14.73 -0.28
CA ASN A 17 -14.05 -15.67 -1.28
C ASN A 17 -13.44 -15.47 -2.67
N LYS A 18 -12.88 -14.27 -2.96
CA LYS A 18 -12.19 -13.96 -4.22
C LYS A 18 -10.69 -14.18 -4.19
N ALA A 19 -10.06 -14.02 -3.04
CA ALA A 19 -8.60 -14.09 -2.86
C ALA A 19 -7.98 -15.49 -3.05
N ASN A 20 -8.77 -16.51 -3.36
CA ASN A 20 -8.29 -17.88 -3.56
C ASN A 20 -7.38 -18.09 -4.80
N THR A 21 -6.95 -17.04 -5.50
CA THR A 21 -6.23 -17.19 -6.79
C THR A 21 -4.88 -16.48 -6.91
N ASP A 22 -4.47 -15.61 -5.94
CA ASP A 22 -3.16 -14.94 -6.04
C ASP A 22 -2.54 -14.66 -4.67
N SER A 23 -1.35 -15.23 -4.41
CA SER A 23 -0.59 -15.05 -3.16
C SER A 23 0.06 -13.67 -2.99
N ALA A 24 0.08 -12.84 -4.03
CA ALA A 24 0.75 -11.53 -3.99
C ALA A 24 -0.12 -10.43 -3.36
N HIS A 25 -1.44 -10.62 -3.32
CA HIS A 25 -2.40 -9.70 -2.70
C HIS A 25 -3.17 -10.45 -1.61
N ASP A 26 -2.39 -10.91 -0.64
CA ASP A 26 -2.85 -11.62 0.53
C ASP A 26 -3.86 -10.78 1.33
N ILE A 27 -4.91 -11.42 1.81
CA ILE A 27 -5.88 -10.82 2.75
C ILE A 27 -5.19 -10.06 3.90
N ALA A 28 -4.01 -10.52 4.31
CA ALA A 28 -3.20 -9.86 5.32
C ALA A 28 -2.73 -8.46 4.90
N HIS A 29 -2.44 -8.21 3.61
CA HIS A 29 -2.17 -6.86 3.11
C HIS A 29 -3.41 -5.97 3.27
N ILE A 30 -4.56 -6.43 2.81
CA ILE A 30 -5.81 -5.68 2.91
C ILE A 30 -6.15 -5.37 4.37
N GLU A 31 -6.01 -6.34 5.28
CA GLU A 31 -6.24 -6.13 6.72
C GLU A 31 -5.28 -5.09 7.34
N ARG A 32 -4.02 -5.02 6.87
CA ARG A 32 -3.07 -3.98 7.30
C ARG A 32 -3.42 -2.60 6.74
N VAL A 33 -3.85 -2.53 5.48
CA VAL A 33 -4.33 -1.29 4.86
C VAL A 33 -5.57 -0.78 5.58
N VAL A 34 -6.57 -1.63 5.84
CA VAL A 34 -7.78 -1.29 6.62
C VAL A 34 -7.42 -0.76 8.00
N ARG A 35 -6.47 -1.40 8.70
CA ARG A 35 -6.00 -0.91 10.02
C ARG A 35 -5.36 0.47 9.93
N SER A 36 -4.51 0.69 8.93
CA SER A 36 -3.86 1.99 8.70
C SER A 36 -4.89 3.06 8.33
N ALA A 37 -5.81 2.75 7.41
CA ALA A 37 -6.87 3.65 6.99
C ALA A 37 -7.78 4.08 8.17
N ARG A 38 -8.11 3.13 9.06
CA ARG A 38 -8.89 3.41 10.28
C ARG A 38 -8.16 4.38 11.22
N LEU A 39 -6.86 4.17 11.44
CA LEU A 39 -6.05 5.04 12.30
C LEU A 39 -5.97 6.45 11.72
N ILE A 40 -5.63 6.57 10.44
CA ILE A 40 -5.51 7.84 9.74
C ILE A 40 -6.88 8.54 9.72
N GLY A 41 -7.96 7.81 9.34
CA GLY A 41 -9.31 8.38 9.24
C GLY A 41 -9.82 8.93 10.58
N LYS A 42 -9.44 8.30 11.70
CA LYS A 42 -9.77 8.81 13.04
C LYS A 42 -9.05 10.14 13.34
N GLU A 43 -7.76 10.23 13.05
CA GLU A 43 -6.96 11.45 13.27
C GLU A 43 -7.41 12.60 12.37
N GLU A 44 -7.73 12.31 11.11
CA GLU A 44 -8.17 13.29 10.10
C GLU A 44 -9.69 13.60 10.21
N GLN A 45 -10.43 12.95 11.11
CA GLN A 45 -11.87 13.11 11.32
C GLN A 45 -12.71 12.91 10.06
N ALA A 46 -12.29 11.99 9.19
CA ALA A 46 -12.91 11.71 7.90
C ALA A 46 -14.05 10.66 8.00
N ASP A 47 -14.85 10.55 6.95
CA ASP A 47 -16.03 9.67 6.92
C ASP A 47 -15.64 8.19 6.86
N SER A 48 -15.77 7.50 8.00
CA SER A 48 -15.48 6.06 8.12
C SER A 48 -16.38 5.18 7.24
N GLU A 49 -17.61 5.62 6.92
CA GLU A 49 -18.50 4.85 6.03
C GLU A 49 -18.01 4.89 4.57
N VAL A 50 -17.16 5.83 4.20
CA VAL A 50 -16.48 5.85 2.90
C VAL A 50 -15.14 5.12 2.97
N ILE A 51 -14.33 5.42 3.99
CA ILE A 51 -12.96 4.89 4.12
C ILE A 51 -12.94 3.37 4.26
N MET A 52 -13.80 2.80 5.13
CA MET A 52 -13.70 1.39 5.46
C MET A 52 -14.06 0.48 4.29
N PRO A 53 -15.19 0.65 3.59
CA PRO A 53 -15.48 -0.12 2.38
C PRO A 53 -14.42 0.07 1.29
N ALA A 54 -13.93 1.30 1.10
CA ALA A 54 -12.89 1.57 0.11
C ALA A 54 -11.59 0.83 0.44
N ALA A 55 -11.14 0.86 1.70
CA ALA A 55 -9.94 0.14 2.14
C ALA A 55 -10.07 -1.38 2.03
N TRP A 56 -11.25 -1.96 2.33
CA TRP A 56 -11.47 -3.39 2.13
C TRP A 56 -11.48 -3.80 0.65
N LEU A 57 -11.99 -2.96 -0.23
CA LEU A 57 -12.30 -3.31 -1.63
C LEU A 57 -11.28 -2.75 -2.64
N HIS A 58 -10.26 -1.98 -2.20
CA HIS A 58 -9.35 -1.26 -3.11
C HIS A 58 -8.67 -2.18 -4.14
N ASP A 59 -8.28 -3.38 -3.72
CA ASP A 59 -7.61 -4.39 -4.54
C ASP A 59 -8.51 -5.60 -4.87
N CYS A 60 -9.85 -5.40 -4.97
CA CYS A 60 -10.77 -6.47 -5.32
C CYS A 60 -10.68 -6.97 -6.77
N VAL A 61 -9.96 -6.23 -7.62
CA VAL A 61 -9.58 -6.62 -8.99
C VAL A 61 -8.09 -6.45 -9.15
N ILE A 62 -7.39 -7.55 -9.40
CA ILE A 62 -5.95 -7.58 -9.61
C ILE A 62 -5.67 -8.03 -11.04
N LEU A 63 -4.83 -7.29 -11.75
CA LEU A 63 -4.35 -7.66 -13.07
C LEU A 63 -2.85 -7.95 -13.02
N PRO A 64 -2.36 -9.02 -13.68
CA PRO A 64 -0.93 -9.35 -13.74
C PRO A 64 -0.07 -8.17 -14.19
N LYS A 65 1.20 -8.12 -13.74
CA LYS A 65 2.12 -7.01 -14.06
C LYS A 65 2.30 -6.77 -15.56
N ASN A 66 2.19 -7.81 -16.37
CA ASN A 66 2.31 -7.77 -17.83
C ASN A 66 0.96 -7.62 -18.57
N HIS A 67 -0.16 -7.46 -17.84
CA HIS A 67 -1.47 -7.29 -18.47
C HIS A 67 -1.58 -5.91 -19.14
N PRO A 68 -2.09 -5.82 -20.41
CA PRO A 68 -2.18 -4.55 -21.15
C PRO A 68 -3.05 -3.51 -20.44
N ASP A 69 -4.10 -3.93 -19.73
CA ASP A 69 -5.02 -3.07 -19.01
C ASP A 69 -4.64 -2.86 -17.53
N ARG A 70 -3.39 -3.18 -17.10
CA ARG A 70 -2.99 -3.04 -15.70
C ARG A 70 -3.30 -1.67 -15.10
N LYS A 71 -3.16 -0.60 -15.89
CA LYS A 71 -3.49 0.78 -15.45
C LYS A 71 -4.97 0.99 -15.14
N LYS A 72 -5.85 0.13 -15.63
CA LYS A 72 -7.30 0.16 -15.39
C LYS A 72 -7.73 -0.68 -14.19
N ALA A 73 -6.81 -1.39 -13.51
CA ALA A 73 -7.15 -2.31 -12.43
C ALA A 73 -7.95 -1.62 -11.32
N SER A 74 -7.54 -0.42 -10.86
CA SER A 74 -8.26 0.33 -9.83
C SER A 74 -9.63 0.84 -10.30
N THR A 75 -9.78 1.23 -11.56
CA THR A 75 -11.08 1.61 -12.14
C THR A 75 -12.03 0.40 -12.18
N LEU A 76 -11.53 -0.77 -12.59
CA LEU A 76 -12.31 -2.02 -12.57
C LEU A 76 -12.65 -2.44 -11.13
N ALA A 77 -11.73 -2.25 -10.19
CA ALA A 77 -11.99 -2.50 -8.78
C ALA A 77 -13.09 -1.57 -8.23
N ALA A 78 -13.05 -0.28 -8.58
CA ALA A 78 -14.06 0.69 -8.19
C ALA A 78 -15.46 0.33 -8.74
N GLN A 79 -15.55 -0.07 -10.00
CA GLN A 79 -16.80 -0.54 -10.60
C GLN A 79 -17.34 -1.77 -9.89
N LYS A 80 -16.46 -2.76 -9.64
CA LYS A 80 -16.84 -4.03 -8.98
C LYS A 80 -17.25 -3.84 -7.53
N ALA A 81 -16.58 -2.92 -6.82
CA ALA A 81 -16.94 -2.53 -5.47
C ALA A 81 -18.31 -1.83 -5.42
N ALA A 82 -18.57 -0.91 -6.36
CA ALA A 82 -19.87 -0.24 -6.45
C ALA A 82 -21.01 -1.23 -6.74
N GLU A 83 -20.81 -2.18 -7.67
CA GLU A 83 -21.76 -3.27 -7.92
C GLU A 83 -22.06 -4.06 -6.64
N PHE A 84 -21.00 -4.44 -5.90
CA PHE A 84 -21.16 -5.21 -4.67
C PHE A 84 -21.89 -4.41 -3.58
N LEU A 85 -21.51 -3.15 -3.34
CA LEU A 85 -22.16 -2.29 -2.33
C LEU A 85 -23.64 -2.04 -2.65
N ASN A 86 -24.03 -1.97 -3.93
CA ASN A 86 -25.43 -1.90 -4.33
C ASN A 86 -26.24 -3.16 -4.01
N THR A 87 -25.60 -4.30 -3.71
CA THR A 87 -26.31 -5.51 -3.25
C THR A 87 -26.53 -5.54 -1.74
N LEU A 88 -25.94 -4.58 -1.01
CA LEU A 88 -26.09 -4.42 0.44
C LEU A 88 -27.01 -3.24 0.76
N ASP A 89 -27.48 -3.14 2.01
CA ASP A 89 -28.18 -1.93 2.51
C ASP A 89 -27.18 -0.80 2.82
N PHE A 90 -26.31 -0.50 1.84
CA PHE A 90 -25.31 0.55 1.93
C PHE A 90 -25.86 1.87 1.36
N PRO A 91 -25.57 3.05 1.98
CA PRO A 91 -26.07 4.35 1.50
C PRO A 91 -25.64 4.65 0.05
N ALA A 92 -26.59 4.64 -0.88
CA ALA A 92 -26.35 4.81 -2.31
C ALA A 92 -25.63 6.14 -2.65
N ASN A 93 -25.89 7.20 -1.87
CA ASN A 93 -25.23 8.50 -2.03
C ASN A 93 -23.73 8.50 -1.65
N LYS A 94 -23.23 7.48 -0.91
CA LYS A 94 -21.80 7.32 -0.57
C LYS A 94 -21.02 6.45 -1.55
N ILE A 95 -21.70 5.63 -2.35
CA ILE A 95 -21.05 4.73 -3.34
C ILE A 95 -20.10 5.49 -4.28
N PRO A 96 -20.46 6.67 -4.84
CA PRO A 96 -19.51 7.41 -5.70
C PRO A 96 -18.23 7.83 -4.98
N ALA A 97 -18.31 8.19 -3.70
CA ALA A 97 -17.13 8.56 -2.92
C ALA A 97 -16.23 7.34 -2.63
N VAL A 98 -16.83 6.18 -2.31
CA VAL A 98 -16.09 4.91 -2.15
C VAL A 98 -15.42 4.53 -3.46
N ALA A 99 -16.13 4.59 -4.58
CA ALA A 99 -15.59 4.28 -5.90
C ALA A 99 -14.40 5.19 -6.26
N HIS A 100 -14.52 6.51 -6.01
CA HIS A 100 -13.43 7.45 -6.21
C HIS A 100 -12.20 7.11 -5.34
N ALA A 101 -12.40 6.79 -4.07
CA ALA A 101 -11.30 6.42 -3.17
C ALA A 101 -10.58 5.14 -3.65
N ILE A 102 -11.33 4.15 -4.16
CA ILE A 102 -10.76 2.94 -4.75
C ILE A 102 -10.02 3.27 -6.06
N GLU A 103 -10.61 4.07 -6.94
CA GLU A 103 -9.99 4.38 -8.22
C GLU A 103 -8.67 5.15 -8.06
N ALA A 104 -8.66 6.13 -7.14
CA ALA A 104 -7.53 7.01 -6.90
C ALA A 104 -6.41 6.40 -6.03
N HIS A 105 -6.60 5.21 -5.39
CA HIS A 105 -5.56 4.65 -4.52
C HIS A 105 -4.31 4.26 -5.30
N SER A 106 -4.47 3.78 -6.54
CA SER A 106 -3.39 3.18 -7.33
C SER A 106 -2.46 4.24 -7.93
N TYR A 107 -1.16 4.12 -7.63
CA TYR A 107 -0.13 4.96 -8.26
C TYR A 107 -0.12 4.83 -9.79
N SER A 108 -0.35 3.61 -10.31
CA SER A 108 -0.27 3.33 -11.75
C SER A 108 -1.46 3.89 -12.55
N ALA A 109 -2.57 4.18 -11.89
CA ALA A 109 -3.73 4.81 -12.54
C ALA A 109 -3.51 6.30 -12.84
N GLY A 110 -2.61 6.96 -12.11
CA GLY A 110 -2.28 8.38 -12.32
C GLY A 110 -3.42 9.33 -11.95
N LEU A 111 -4.40 8.86 -11.17
CA LEU A 111 -5.54 9.67 -10.72
C LEU A 111 -5.23 10.32 -9.37
N ALA A 112 -5.38 11.64 -9.31
CA ALA A 112 -5.22 12.37 -8.06
C ALA A 112 -6.43 12.13 -7.13
N PRO A 113 -6.22 11.82 -5.83
CA PRO A 113 -7.28 11.76 -4.85
C PRO A 113 -7.85 13.18 -4.60
N LYS A 114 -9.18 13.34 -4.72
CA LYS A 114 -9.86 14.64 -4.62
C LYS A 114 -10.56 14.87 -3.28
N THR A 115 -10.71 13.82 -2.47
CA THR A 115 -11.34 13.89 -1.16
C THR A 115 -10.39 13.39 -0.09
N ILE A 116 -10.63 13.78 1.16
CA ILE A 116 -9.81 13.32 2.29
C ILE A 116 -9.86 11.79 2.44
N GLU A 117 -11.01 11.16 2.18
CA GLU A 117 -11.17 9.71 2.25
C GLU A 117 -10.32 9.01 1.18
N ALA A 118 -10.28 9.54 -0.06
CA ALA A 118 -9.45 9.02 -1.13
C ALA A 118 -7.95 9.19 -0.81
N MET A 119 -7.56 10.32 -0.22
CA MET A 119 -6.20 10.56 0.27
C MET A 119 -5.81 9.53 1.33
N ILE A 120 -6.70 9.26 2.28
CA ILE A 120 -6.47 8.30 3.37
C ILE A 120 -6.29 6.88 2.84
N VAL A 121 -7.14 6.42 1.92
CA VAL A 121 -7.04 5.07 1.35
C VAL A 121 -5.73 4.91 0.56
N GLN A 122 -5.35 5.91 -0.25
CA GLN A 122 -4.09 5.92 -0.98
C GLN A 122 -2.87 5.91 -0.02
N ASP A 123 -2.90 6.71 1.03
CA ASP A 123 -1.83 6.78 2.02
C ASP A 123 -1.70 5.48 2.80
N ALA A 124 -2.83 4.87 3.19
CA ALA A 124 -2.87 3.61 3.92
C ALA A 124 -2.23 2.46 3.12
N ASP A 125 -2.52 2.39 1.82
CA ASP A 125 -1.88 1.42 0.92
C ASP A 125 -0.37 1.67 0.80
N ARG A 126 0.05 2.92 0.56
CA ARG A 126 1.47 3.29 0.47
C ARG A 126 2.25 2.97 1.74
N LEU A 127 1.65 3.15 2.91
CA LEU A 127 2.27 2.85 4.19
C LEU A 127 2.61 1.37 4.36
N ASP A 128 1.92 0.44 3.70
CA ASP A 128 2.22 -1.01 3.76
C ASP A 128 3.57 -1.36 3.09
N ALA A 129 4.14 -0.43 2.33
CA ALA A 129 5.49 -0.55 1.78
C ALA A 129 6.60 -0.05 2.72
N LEU A 130 6.28 0.42 3.94
CA LEU A 130 7.23 0.99 4.89
C LEU A 130 7.31 0.19 6.20
N GLY A 131 8.41 0.38 6.93
CA GLY A 131 8.65 -0.28 8.22
C GLY A 131 9.04 -1.74 8.08
N ALA A 132 8.82 -2.54 9.12
CA ALA A 132 9.20 -3.96 9.16
C ALA A 132 8.52 -4.77 8.04
N ILE A 133 7.23 -4.52 7.76
CA ILE A 133 6.50 -5.15 6.66
C ILE A 133 7.11 -4.74 5.31
N GLY A 134 7.44 -3.46 5.13
CA GLY A 134 8.08 -2.97 3.92
C GLY A 134 9.42 -3.64 3.64
N ILE A 135 10.26 -3.81 4.68
CA ILE A 135 11.52 -4.54 4.60
C ILE A 135 11.28 -5.99 4.15
N ALA A 136 10.41 -6.71 4.85
CA ALA A 136 10.10 -8.10 4.55
C ALA A 136 9.59 -8.28 3.11
N ARG A 137 8.67 -7.42 2.66
CA ARG A 137 8.15 -7.43 1.28
C ARG A 137 9.22 -7.11 0.25
N CYS A 138 10.09 -6.14 0.54
CA CYS A 138 11.19 -5.76 -0.36
C CYS A 138 12.09 -6.96 -0.64
N PHE A 139 12.57 -7.66 0.38
CA PHE A 139 13.43 -8.83 0.22
C PHE A 139 12.69 -10.04 -0.37
N SER A 140 11.42 -10.25 -0.04
CA SER A 140 10.60 -11.29 -0.65
C SER A 140 10.45 -11.08 -2.16
N VAL A 141 10.16 -9.85 -2.59
CA VAL A 141 10.06 -9.51 -4.02
C VAL A 141 11.40 -9.60 -4.71
N GLY A 142 12.48 -9.10 -4.09
CA GLY A 142 13.84 -9.21 -4.61
C GLY A 142 14.24 -10.65 -4.85
N GLY A 143 13.97 -11.55 -3.89
CA GLY A 143 14.21 -12.99 -4.03
C GLY A 143 13.41 -13.63 -5.15
N ALA A 144 12.12 -13.28 -5.29
CA ALA A 144 11.27 -13.77 -6.38
C ALA A 144 11.73 -13.30 -7.78
N LEU A 145 12.43 -12.15 -7.85
CA LEU A 145 13.02 -11.62 -9.08
C LEU A 145 14.45 -12.10 -9.32
N ASN A 146 15.01 -12.94 -8.42
CA ASN A 146 16.40 -13.36 -8.41
C ASN A 146 17.41 -12.20 -8.31
N ASN A 147 17.03 -11.10 -7.68
CA ASN A 147 17.93 -9.99 -7.39
C ASN A 147 18.87 -10.39 -6.24
N SER A 148 20.14 -9.99 -6.32
CA SER A 148 21.04 -10.08 -5.19
C SER A 148 20.57 -9.17 -4.05
N MET A 149 20.95 -9.50 -2.80
CA MET A 149 20.54 -8.72 -1.64
C MET A 149 21.07 -7.30 -1.72
N TYR A 150 22.34 -7.13 -2.01
CA TYR A 150 23.04 -5.84 -2.17
C TYR A 150 24.22 -5.99 -3.14
N ASN A 151 24.77 -4.85 -3.58
CA ASN A 151 26.00 -4.82 -4.36
C ASN A 151 27.21 -5.07 -3.42
N PRO A 152 28.10 -6.04 -3.71
CA PRO A 152 29.21 -6.36 -2.81
C PRO A 152 30.25 -5.22 -2.70
N ASP A 153 30.43 -4.38 -3.72
CA ASP A 153 31.41 -3.32 -3.73
C ASP A 153 30.89 -2.02 -3.12
N ASP A 154 29.59 -1.75 -3.25
CA ASP A 154 28.90 -0.57 -2.67
C ASP A 154 27.47 -0.94 -2.25
N PRO A 155 27.32 -1.60 -1.07
CA PRO A 155 26.05 -2.17 -0.62
C PRO A 155 24.89 -1.16 -0.47
N PHE A 156 25.21 0.10 -0.25
CA PHE A 156 24.24 1.15 0.08
C PHE A 156 24.19 2.26 -0.98
N ALA A 157 24.72 2.02 -2.19
CA ALA A 157 24.75 2.96 -3.31
C ALA A 157 25.22 4.37 -2.91
N LYS A 158 26.37 4.44 -2.20
CA LYS A 158 26.97 5.71 -1.77
C LYS A 158 27.72 6.40 -2.90
N GLU A 159 28.42 5.61 -3.74
CA GLU A 159 29.29 6.09 -4.82
C GLU A 159 28.71 5.80 -6.22
N ARG A 160 27.51 5.24 -6.30
CA ARG A 160 26.82 4.88 -7.53
C ARG A 160 25.33 5.21 -7.48
N GLU A 161 24.70 5.27 -8.65
CA GLU A 161 23.24 5.35 -8.74
C GLU A 161 22.59 4.02 -8.29
N PRO A 162 21.52 4.06 -7.48
CA PRO A 162 20.78 2.87 -7.09
C PRO A 162 20.14 2.14 -8.29
N ASP A 163 20.34 0.82 -8.38
CA ASP A 163 19.76 -0.04 -9.41
C ASP A 163 18.97 -1.20 -8.79
N ASP A 164 17.69 -0.96 -8.51
CA ASP A 164 16.78 -1.91 -7.88
C ASP A 164 16.31 -3.05 -8.81
N SER A 165 16.75 -3.04 -10.06
CA SER A 165 16.59 -4.17 -10.97
C SER A 165 17.59 -5.29 -10.71
N LYS A 166 18.70 -5.00 -10.01
CA LYS A 166 19.79 -5.93 -9.68
C LYS A 166 19.95 -6.17 -8.18
N TRP A 167 19.77 -5.10 -7.38
CA TRP A 167 20.10 -5.07 -5.96
C TRP A 167 18.88 -4.71 -5.11
N THR A 168 18.49 -5.61 -4.21
CA THR A 168 17.28 -5.43 -3.39
C THR A 168 17.39 -4.22 -2.46
N VAL A 169 18.58 -3.98 -1.85
CA VAL A 169 18.80 -2.83 -0.95
C VAL A 169 18.63 -1.50 -1.69
N ASP A 170 18.94 -1.45 -2.97
CA ASP A 170 18.82 -0.23 -3.77
C ASP A 170 17.39 0.29 -3.86
N HIS A 171 16.39 -0.62 -3.72
CA HIS A 171 14.98 -0.24 -3.71
C HIS A 171 14.60 0.69 -2.54
N PHE A 172 15.33 0.59 -1.40
CA PHE A 172 15.12 1.51 -0.29
C PHE A 172 15.38 2.95 -0.71
N TYR A 173 16.47 3.21 -1.42
CA TYR A 173 16.88 4.56 -1.86
C TYR A 173 16.09 5.03 -3.06
N LYS A 174 15.86 4.15 -4.03
CA LYS A 174 15.18 4.49 -5.28
C LYS A 174 13.71 4.78 -5.09
N LYS A 175 13.04 4.11 -4.14
CA LYS A 175 11.60 4.21 -3.95
C LYS A 175 11.16 4.42 -2.51
N LEU A 176 11.53 3.53 -1.58
CA LEU A 176 10.88 3.45 -0.28
C LEU A 176 11.07 4.72 0.54
N PHE A 177 12.28 5.27 0.59
CA PHE A 177 12.59 6.50 1.33
C PHE A 177 11.97 7.77 0.73
N ARG A 178 11.47 7.71 -0.51
CA ARG A 178 10.76 8.82 -1.16
C ARG A 178 9.24 8.77 -0.94
N LEU A 179 8.69 7.62 -0.48
CA LEU A 179 7.25 7.47 -0.28
C LEU A 179 6.64 8.51 0.69
N PRO A 180 7.31 8.90 1.79
CA PRO A 180 6.75 9.92 2.69
C PRO A 180 6.44 11.27 2.02
N GLU A 181 7.19 11.65 0.98
CA GLU A 181 6.97 12.88 0.22
C GLU A 181 5.70 12.82 -0.65
N LEU A 182 5.25 11.61 -0.95
CA LEU A 182 4.07 11.34 -1.77
C LEU A 182 2.78 11.15 -0.96
N LEU A 183 2.87 11.17 0.37
CA LEU A 183 1.71 11.04 1.24
C LEU A 183 0.95 12.36 1.32
N ASN A 184 -0.37 12.25 1.42
CA ASN A 184 -1.27 13.38 1.39
C ASN A 184 -1.53 13.92 2.81
N THR A 185 -1.85 13.02 3.77
CA THR A 185 -2.33 13.38 5.11
C THR A 185 -1.19 13.52 6.12
N ASP A 186 -1.38 14.40 7.11
CA ASP A 186 -0.35 14.61 8.14
C ASP A 186 -0.24 13.43 9.09
N ALA A 187 -1.35 12.75 9.37
CA ALA A 187 -1.38 11.52 10.16
C ALA A 187 -0.56 10.40 9.49
N ALA A 188 -0.71 10.21 8.16
CA ALA A 188 0.08 9.22 7.42
C ALA A 188 1.57 9.57 7.39
N LYS A 189 1.92 10.85 7.19
CA LYS A 189 3.31 11.33 7.23
C LYS A 189 3.96 11.07 8.60
N ALA A 190 3.21 11.24 9.69
CA ALA A 190 3.71 10.95 11.05
C ALA A 190 4.00 9.45 11.26
N ILE A 191 3.13 8.57 10.74
CA ILE A 191 3.35 7.12 10.75
C ILE A 191 4.56 6.75 9.88
N ALA A 192 4.65 7.33 8.68
CA ALA A 192 5.74 7.08 7.75
C ALA A 192 7.11 7.44 8.33
N ARG A 193 7.24 8.59 9.00
CA ARG A 193 8.50 8.97 9.67
C ARG A 193 9.00 7.88 10.61
N LYS A 194 8.15 7.38 11.50
CA LYS A 194 8.51 6.30 12.43
C LYS A 194 8.93 5.00 11.73
N ARG A 195 8.24 4.67 10.62
CA ARG A 195 8.57 3.48 9.83
C ARG A 195 9.89 3.63 9.08
N ILE A 196 10.18 4.82 8.55
CA ILE A 196 11.46 5.14 7.89
C ILE A 196 12.62 5.10 8.89
N ASP A 197 12.45 5.64 10.10
CA ASP A 197 13.48 5.59 11.13
C ASP A 197 13.86 4.15 11.48
N TYR A 198 12.85 3.26 11.59
CA TYR A 198 13.09 1.83 11.77
C TYR A 198 13.83 1.21 10.57
N MET A 199 13.47 1.58 9.34
CA MET A 199 14.13 1.06 8.13
C MET A 199 15.59 1.52 8.04
N LYS A 200 15.89 2.74 8.45
CA LYS A 200 17.26 3.26 8.54
C LYS A 200 18.08 2.48 9.57
N ALA A 201 17.53 2.28 10.77
CA ALA A 201 18.17 1.48 11.82
C ALA A 201 18.44 0.03 11.36
N TYR A 202 17.51 -0.57 10.59
CA TYR A 202 17.73 -1.87 9.97
C TYR A 202 18.92 -1.86 8.99
N LEU A 203 19.06 -0.85 8.14
CA LEU A 203 20.18 -0.75 7.20
C LEU A 203 21.51 -0.47 7.92
N GLU A 204 21.50 0.27 9.04
CA GLU A 204 22.66 0.47 9.90
C GLU A 204 23.12 -0.87 10.52
N GLN A 205 22.18 -1.65 11.03
CA GLN A 205 22.47 -2.99 11.55
C GLN A 205 23.02 -3.91 10.44
N LEU A 206 22.39 -3.92 9.26
CA LEU A 206 22.88 -4.67 8.10
C LEU A 206 24.31 -4.25 7.74
N SER A 207 24.60 -2.95 7.72
CA SER A 207 25.94 -2.40 7.43
C SER A 207 26.99 -2.94 8.40
N SER A 208 26.66 -3.02 9.69
CA SER A 208 27.54 -3.59 10.72
C SER A 208 27.82 -5.08 10.47
N GLU A 209 26.78 -5.85 10.11
CA GLU A 209 26.91 -7.30 9.92
C GLU A 209 27.71 -7.69 8.68
N ILE A 210 27.64 -6.90 7.60
CA ILE A 210 28.42 -7.14 6.37
C ILE A 210 29.82 -6.50 6.40
N GLY A 211 30.21 -5.86 7.51
CA GLY A 211 31.51 -5.21 7.65
C GLY A 211 31.71 -4.00 6.73
N ALA A 212 30.62 -3.44 6.20
CA ALA A 212 30.66 -2.21 5.43
C ALA A 212 30.75 -1.05 6.42
N SER A 213 31.97 -0.71 6.86
CA SER A 213 32.23 0.37 7.81
C SER A 213 31.56 1.65 7.37
N SER A 214 30.84 2.29 8.29
CA SER A 214 30.44 3.68 8.16
C SER A 214 31.74 4.48 8.09
N SER A 215 32.15 4.86 6.88
CA SER A 215 33.16 5.91 6.75
C SER A 215 32.54 7.16 7.35
N ASN A 216 33.04 7.61 8.49
CA ASN A 216 32.71 8.85 9.15
C ASN A 216 32.83 10.04 8.20
#